data_c16faad3ed9dfaca758a5887a2daf62d
#
_entry.id   c16faad3ed9dfaca758a5887a2daf62d
#
_cell.length_a   1.000
_cell.length_b   1.000
_cell.length_c   1.000
_cell.angle_alpha   90.00
_cell.angle_beta   90.00
_cell.angle_gamma   90.00
#
_symmetry.space_group_name_H-M   'P 1'
#
loop_
_entity.id
_entity.type
_entity.pdbx_description
1 polymer ?
#
loop_
_entity_poly.entity_id
_entity_poly.type
_entity_poly.pdbx_seq_one_letter_code
_entity_poly.pdbx_strand_id
1 'polypeptide(L)'
;MKNIKLIFGIVFLFAVTISCSLEDGIDGDLSPLNSIPNPSNVATLIDITYDNSGNVTFTPSAESAGTYDIFYGDGTTTPGNVQSGNSIVHKYQEGDYTVKIVAKGLNGVNAEKTYPISVVYRTPEKLVVTTSIKVHNIKVKAVALYEVSYLVYFGDVANEVGTPMAIGEELSHNYAEVGTYDVKVVALSGGAAPSIEKTSALKIYDAYMLPITFEDPKVNYFFGTFDDWGQQKFSKEANPDLTGLNTSANVGKYTSGHAGWSGTYSPLDASIDFSTGNKIRVWVYNPDPALIGKKLNVELEAAVGGSPSNSVGVRKVAFTTSGEWEELVFDYSSIPGFPLETAKFNQLVLRFDDTHTGSGAFFYIDNIRFTY
;
A
#
# COMPACT_ATOMS: atom_id res chain seq x y z
N MET A 1 82.61 -8.25 4.98
CA MET A 1 83.53 -9.25 4.40
C MET A 1 82.79 -10.03 3.30
N LYS A 2 83.47 -10.00 2.15
CA LYS A 2 83.32 -10.85 0.95
C LYS A 2 82.04 -10.68 0.08
N ASN A 3 82.22 -9.87 -0.88
CA ASN A 3 82.12 -9.98 -2.34
C ASN A 3 81.79 -11.33 -2.91
N ILE A 4 80.80 -11.40 -3.73
CA ILE A 4 80.72 -12.36 -4.83
C ILE A 4 80.10 -11.64 -6.04
N LYS A 5 80.81 -11.75 -7.05
CA LYS A 5 80.84 -11.08 -8.34
C LYS A 5 79.67 -11.36 -9.22
N LEU A 6 79.22 -10.33 -9.83
CA LEU A 6 78.49 -10.22 -11.07
C LEU A 6 79.03 -11.15 -12.17
N ILE A 7 78.27 -11.98 -12.78
CA ILE A 7 78.54 -12.57 -14.09
C ILE A 7 77.45 -12.10 -15.03
N PHE A 8 77.80 -11.19 -15.93
CA PHE A 8 76.99 -10.78 -17.08
C PHE A 8 76.97 -11.95 -18.08
N GLY A 9 75.82 -12.56 -18.26
CA GLY A 9 75.53 -13.41 -19.40
C GLY A 9 74.68 -12.59 -20.40
N ILE A 10 75.34 -12.06 -21.42
CA ILE A 10 74.67 -11.47 -22.58
C ILE A 10 74.09 -12.61 -23.40
N VAL A 11 72.79 -12.80 -23.26
CA VAL A 11 72.00 -13.58 -24.22
C VAL A 11 71.54 -12.64 -25.29
N PHE A 12 72.19 -12.75 -26.43
CA PHE A 12 71.76 -12.07 -27.67
C PHE A 12 70.45 -12.74 -28.14
N LEU A 13 69.34 -12.19 -27.74
CA LEU A 13 68.03 -12.61 -28.21
C LEU A 13 67.87 -11.98 -29.62
N PHE A 14 68.03 -12.79 -30.64
CA PHE A 14 67.69 -12.47 -32.00
C PHE A 14 66.16 -12.28 -32.03
N ALA A 15 65.71 -11.04 -31.88
CA ALA A 15 64.34 -10.67 -32.20
C ALA A 15 64.15 -10.76 -33.70
N VAL A 16 63.65 -11.88 -34.15
CA VAL A 16 63.09 -11.95 -35.51
C VAL A 16 61.83 -11.10 -35.45
N THR A 17 61.94 -9.89 -35.85
CA THR A 17 60.78 -9.05 -36.20
C THR A 17 60.18 -9.68 -37.44
N ILE A 18 59.19 -10.58 -37.22
CA ILE A 18 58.19 -10.84 -38.24
C ILE A 18 57.38 -9.54 -38.30
N SER A 19 57.82 -8.66 -39.15
CA SER A 19 57.01 -7.57 -39.67
C SER A 19 55.90 -8.23 -40.45
N CYS A 20 54.81 -8.56 -39.78
CA CYS A 20 53.55 -8.68 -40.49
C CYS A 20 53.31 -7.25 -40.98
N SER A 21 53.62 -6.95 -42.19
CA SER A 21 53.01 -5.84 -42.88
C SER A 21 51.52 -6.15 -42.88
N LEU A 22 50.76 -5.45 -41.98
CA LEU A 22 49.37 -5.24 -42.27
C LEU A 22 49.38 -4.56 -43.63
N GLU A 23 49.18 -5.33 -44.70
CA GLU A 23 48.76 -4.75 -45.96
C GLU A 23 47.56 -3.90 -45.64
N ASP A 24 47.70 -2.61 -45.83
CA ASP A 24 46.68 -1.63 -45.69
C ASP A 24 45.55 -2.03 -46.66
N GLY A 25 44.44 -2.36 -46.05
CA GLY A 25 43.22 -2.57 -46.80
C GLY A 25 43.18 -3.96 -47.45
N ILE A 26 42.08 -4.62 -47.25
CA ILE A 26 41.60 -5.60 -48.17
C ILE A 26 41.38 -4.82 -49.47
N ASP A 27 42.41 -4.80 -50.36
CA ASP A 27 42.17 -4.67 -51.77
C ASP A 27 41.42 -5.94 -52.20
N GLY A 28 40.32 -6.16 -51.44
CA GLY A 28 39.43 -7.26 -51.64
C GLY A 28 38.75 -7.02 -52.97
N ASP A 29 39.02 -7.88 -53.87
CA ASP A 29 38.15 -8.03 -55.03
C ASP A 29 36.71 -8.10 -54.49
N LEU A 30 35.97 -6.98 -54.58
CA LEU A 30 34.56 -6.88 -54.19
C LEU A 30 33.65 -7.53 -55.23
N SER A 31 34.25 -8.07 -56.31
CA SER A 31 33.48 -8.76 -57.37
C SER A 31 32.61 -9.93 -56.84
N PRO A 32 33.01 -10.67 -55.77
CA PRO A 32 32.10 -11.65 -55.16
C PRO A 32 30.82 -11.03 -54.55
N LEU A 33 30.91 -9.78 -54.09
CA LEU A 33 29.72 -9.08 -53.56
C LEU A 33 28.72 -8.74 -54.65
N ASN A 34 29.19 -8.52 -55.88
CA ASN A 34 28.31 -8.30 -57.04
C ASN A 34 27.56 -9.56 -57.47
N SER A 35 27.99 -10.73 -57.04
CA SER A 35 27.30 -12.00 -57.29
C SER A 35 26.23 -12.32 -56.24
N ILE A 36 26.18 -11.55 -55.10
CA ILE A 36 25.15 -11.72 -54.08
C ILE A 36 23.84 -11.15 -54.64
N PRO A 37 22.73 -11.92 -54.58
CA PRO A 37 21.44 -11.41 -55.04
C PRO A 37 21.01 -10.18 -54.23
N ASN A 38 20.32 -9.27 -54.86
CA ASN A 38 19.70 -8.14 -54.17
C ASN A 38 18.68 -8.65 -53.15
N PRO A 39 18.52 -7.92 -52.01
CA PRO A 39 17.45 -8.25 -51.09
C PRO A 39 16.10 -8.34 -51.80
N SER A 40 15.33 -9.38 -51.46
CA SER A 40 14.00 -9.62 -52.03
C SER A 40 13.08 -10.17 -50.94
N ASN A 41 11.79 -10.24 -51.25
CA ASN A 41 10.76 -10.79 -50.34
C ASN A 41 10.76 -10.13 -48.95
N VAL A 42 10.94 -8.79 -48.86
CA VAL A 42 10.91 -8.05 -47.58
C VAL A 42 9.58 -8.29 -46.88
N ALA A 43 9.66 -8.86 -45.70
CA ALA A 43 8.52 -9.19 -44.86
C ALA A 43 8.82 -8.85 -43.38
N THR A 44 7.82 -8.81 -42.54
CA THR A 44 7.96 -8.71 -41.11
C THR A 44 6.78 -9.39 -40.42
N LEU A 45 7.06 -10.07 -39.32
CA LEU A 45 6.03 -10.36 -38.31
C LEU A 45 5.84 -9.11 -37.48
N ILE A 46 4.62 -8.69 -37.27
CA ILE A 46 4.23 -7.56 -36.43
C ILE A 46 3.34 -8.10 -35.33
N ASP A 47 3.80 -7.95 -34.07
CA ASP A 47 3.05 -8.35 -32.91
C ASP A 47 2.72 -7.10 -32.09
N ILE A 48 1.42 -6.80 -31.96
CA ILE A 48 0.89 -5.65 -31.23
C ILE A 48 0.34 -6.16 -29.91
N THR A 49 0.89 -5.66 -28.80
CA THR A 49 0.32 -5.95 -27.47
C THR A 49 -0.97 -5.13 -27.30
N TYR A 50 -2.09 -5.80 -27.08
CA TYR A 50 -3.37 -5.12 -26.83
C TYR A 50 -3.61 -4.90 -25.32
N ASP A 51 -2.56 -4.48 -24.59
CA ASP A 51 -2.54 -4.27 -23.16
C ASP A 51 -2.43 -2.78 -22.74
N ASN A 52 -2.60 -1.88 -23.72
CA ASN A 52 -2.44 -0.44 -23.61
C ASN A 52 -1.00 0.03 -23.31
N SER A 53 -0.01 -0.86 -23.37
CA SER A 53 1.40 -0.46 -23.28
C SER A 53 1.86 0.28 -24.53
N GLY A 54 1.18 0.06 -25.67
CA GLY A 54 1.57 0.56 -26.98
C GLY A 54 2.75 -0.17 -27.60
N ASN A 55 3.21 -1.27 -27.03
CA ASN A 55 4.36 -2.01 -27.53
C ASN A 55 4.00 -2.76 -28.82
N VAL A 56 4.84 -2.58 -29.85
CA VAL A 56 4.78 -3.32 -31.10
C VAL A 56 6.15 -3.94 -31.36
N THR A 57 6.16 -5.26 -31.55
CA THR A 57 7.37 -6.01 -31.88
C THR A 57 7.45 -6.24 -33.37
N PHE A 58 8.57 -5.91 -33.98
CA PHE A 58 8.88 -6.16 -35.40
C PHE A 58 9.95 -7.22 -35.49
N THR A 59 9.68 -8.27 -36.30
CA THR A 59 10.63 -9.32 -36.66
C THR A 59 10.79 -9.34 -38.14
N PRO A 60 11.71 -8.52 -38.71
CA PRO A 60 11.88 -8.41 -40.14
C PRO A 60 12.59 -9.63 -40.73
N SER A 61 12.27 -9.93 -41.99
CA SER A 61 12.91 -10.97 -42.77
C SER A 61 12.98 -10.57 -44.26
N ALA A 62 14.01 -10.99 -44.94
CA ALA A 62 14.19 -10.88 -46.38
C ALA A 62 15.24 -11.88 -46.85
N GLU A 63 15.18 -12.25 -48.11
CA GLU A 63 16.27 -12.97 -48.75
C GLU A 63 17.46 -12.05 -48.98
N SER A 64 18.68 -12.55 -48.82
CA SER A 64 19.95 -11.81 -49.09
C SER A 64 20.12 -10.51 -48.33
N ALA A 65 19.48 -10.36 -47.16
CA ALA A 65 19.64 -9.23 -46.27
C ALA A 65 20.41 -9.61 -44.99
N GLY A 66 21.33 -8.75 -44.54
CA GLY A 66 22.08 -8.92 -43.31
C GLY A 66 21.49 -8.14 -42.16
N THR A 67 20.97 -6.95 -42.42
CA THR A 67 20.39 -6.04 -41.43
C THR A 67 19.18 -5.31 -41.95
N TYR A 68 18.40 -4.74 -41.07
CA TYR A 68 17.19 -3.99 -41.40
C TYR A 68 17.17 -2.66 -40.67
N ASP A 69 16.73 -1.61 -41.34
CA ASP A 69 16.32 -0.35 -40.73
C ASP A 69 14.80 -0.27 -40.70
N ILE A 70 14.23 0.02 -39.54
CA ILE A 70 12.79 0.15 -39.33
C ILE A 70 12.47 1.61 -39.01
N PHE A 71 11.71 2.24 -39.91
CA PHE A 71 11.16 3.58 -39.77
C PHE A 71 9.73 3.45 -39.25
N TYR A 72 9.49 3.93 -38.05
CA TYR A 72 8.26 3.65 -37.30
C TYR A 72 7.04 4.42 -37.76
N GLY A 73 7.22 5.56 -38.48
CA GLY A 73 6.12 6.35 -39.02
C GLY A 73 5.36 7.20 -37.97
N ASP A 74 5.86 7.29 -36.75
CA ASP A 74 5.27 8.04 -35.62
C ASP A 74 5.97 9.39 -35.35
N GLY A 75 6.86 9.83 -36.26
CA GLY A 75 7.70 11.01 -36.09
C GLY A 75 9.06 10.72 -35.51
N THR A 76 9.35 9.51 -35.08
CA THR A 76 10.70 9.09 -34.64
C THR A 76 11.65 9.15 -35.87
N THR A 77 12.69 9.96 -35.76
CA THR A 77 13.63 10.22 -36.85
C THR A 77 14.73 9.18 -36.98
N THR A 78 15.13 8.56 -35.86
CA THR A 78 16.16 7.51 -35.85
C THR A 78 15.52 6.15 -36.07
N PRO A 79 15.88 5.43 -37.16
CA PRO A 79 15.35 4.10 -37.40
C PRO A 79 15.89 3.09 -36.37
N GLY A 80 15.08 2.09 -36.06
CA GLY A 80 15.54 0.91 -35.34
C GLY A 80 16.41 0.04 -36.24
N ASN A 81 17.59 -0.36 -35.78
CA ASN A 81 18.46 -1.27 -36.53
C ASN A 81 18.37 -2.69 -35.96
N VAL A 82 18.13 -3.66 -36.84
CA VAL A 82 17.92 -5.06 -36.45
C VAL A 82 18.76 -5.98 -37.35
N GLN A 83 19.46 -6.92 -36.76
CA GLN A 83 20.15 -7.99 -37.49
C GLN A 83 19.16 -9.06 -37.91
N SER A 84 19.48 -9.76 -38.96
CA SER A 84 18.68 -10.91 -39.47
C SER A 84 18.46 -11.94 -38.35
N GLY A 85 17.22 -12.36 -38.15
CA GLY A 85 16.84 -13.31 -37.12
C GLY A 85 16.48 -12.70 -35.75
N ASN A 86 16.66 -11.39 -35.56
CA ASN A 86 16.32 -10.69 -34.33
C ASN A 86 15.02 -9.87 -34.47
N SER A 87 14.51 -9.43 -33.33
CA SER A 87 13.31 -8.57 -33.23
C SER A 87 13.66 -7.27 -32.52
N ILE A 88 12.83 -6.26 -32.71
CA ILE A 88 12.89 -4.98 -31.99
C ILE A 88 11.49 -4.57 -31.54
N VAL A 89 11.42 -3.98 -30.35
CA VAL A 89 10.18 -3.44 -29.79
C VAL A 89 10.22 -1.91 -29.90
N HIS A 90 9.11 -1.35 -30.36
CA HIS A 90 8.91 0.11 -30.34
C HIS A 90 7.57 0.44 -29.66
N LYS A 91 7.53 1.55 -28.92
CA LYS A 91 6.35 1.98 -28.20
C LYS A 91 5.63 3.09 -28.98
N TYR A 92 4.39 2.83 -29.36
CA TYR A 92 3.50 3.77 -30.01
C TYR A 92 2.47 4.35 -29.04
N GLN A 93 1.99 5.54 -29.35
CA GLN A 93 0.70 6.01 -28.83
C GLN A 93 -0.43 5.33 -29.63
N GLU A 94 -1.67 5.48 -29.18
CA GLU A 94 -2.83 5.06 -29.95
C GLU A 94 -2.88 5.82 -31.29
N GLY A 95 -3.10 5.10 -32.40
CA GLY A 95 -3.13 5.71 -33.72
C GLY A 95 -2.83 4.74 -34.85
N ASP A 96 -2.95 5.26 -36.05
CA ASP A 96 -2.62 4.56 -37.30
C ASP A 96 -1.27 5.03 -37.84
N TYR A 97 -0.39 4.09 -38.16
CA TYR A 97 0.97 4.38 -38.59
C TYR A 97 1.33 3.59 -39.84
N THR A 98 2.27 4.10 -40.60
CA THR A 98 2.87 3.38 -41.74
C THR A 98 4.33 3.13 -41.45
N VAL A 99 4.65 1.88 -41.13
CA VAL A 99 6.02 1.42 -40.84
C VAL A 99 6.70 1.08 -42.15
N LYS A 100 7.94 1.59 -42.36
CA LYS A 100 8.76 1.23 -43.49
C LYS A 100 9.96 0.40 -43.02
N ILE A 101 10.14 -0.76 -43.63
CA ILE A 101 11.28 -1.66 -43.43
C ILE A 101 12.20 -1.60 -44.63
N VAL A 102 13.47 -1.31 -44.37
CA VAL A 102 14.53 -1.30 -45.36
C VAL A 102 15.48 -2.47 -45.10
N ALA A 103 15.47 -3.47 -45.96
CA ALA A 103 16.38 -4.60 -45.92
C ALA A 103 17.71 -4.22 -46.60
N LYS A 104 18.83 -4.34 -45.90
CA LYS A 104 20.17 -3.98 -46.40
C LYS A 104 20.91 -5.21 -46.85
N GLY A 105 21.22 -5.24 -48.14
CA GLY A 105 22.00 -6.30 -48.76
C GLY A 105 23.50 -6.15 -48.50
N LEU A 106 24.19 -7.27 -48.46
CA LEU A 106 25.65 -7.31 -48.32
C LEU A 106 26.39 -6.71 -49.54
N ASN A 107 25.70 -6.62 -50.68
CA ASN A 107 26.17 -5.98 -51.90
C ASN A 107 25.94 -4.46 -51.94
N GLY A 108 25.43 -3.87 -50.85
CA GLY A 108 25.12 -2.45 -50.72
C GLY A 108 23.79 -2.02 -51.35
N VAL A 109 23.05 -2.93 -51.97
CA VAL A 109 21.71 -2.66 -52.50
C VAL A 109 20.66 -2.90 -51.43
N ASN A 110 19.66 -2.01 -51.37
CA ASN A 110 18.56 -2.11 -50.40
C ASN A 110 17.24 -2.43 -51.08
N ALA A 111 16.35 -3.10 -50.37
CA ALA A 111 14.96 -3.26 -50.72
C ALA A 111 14.06 -2.76 -49.59
N GLU A 112 12.92 -2.18 -49.92
CA GLU A 112 12.02 -1.66 -48.91
C GLU A 112 10.58 -2.10 -49.09
N LYS A 113 9.83 -2.10 -48.00
CA LYS A 113 8.39 -2.34 -48.01
C LYS A 113 7.74 -1.63 -46.81
N THR A 114 6.50 -1.16 -47.05
CA THR A 114 5.72 -0.48 -46.04
C THR A 114 4.59 -1.37 -45.54
N TYR A 115 4.24 -1.17 -44.23
CA TYR A 115 3.20 -1.92 -43.56
C TYR A 115 2.33 -0.94 -42.76
N PRO A 116 1.01 -0.89 -43.01
CA PRO A 116 0.10 -0.16 -42.14
C PRO A 116 -0.09 -0.94 -40.84
N ILE A 117 -0.07 -0.23 -39.73
CA ILE A 117 -0.43 -0.76 -38.39
C ILE A 117 -1.43 0.16 -37.73
N SER A 118 -2.30 -0.41 -36.90
CA SER A 118 -3.24 0.33 -36.07
C SER A 118 -3.04 -0.08 -34.60
N VAL A 119 -2.61 0.86 -33.78
CA VAL A 119 -2.46 0.66 -32.35
C VAL A 119 -3.71 1.20 -31.67
N VAL A 120 -4.48 0.33 -31.06
CA VAL A 120 -5.76 0.67 -30.42
C VAL A 120 -5.69 0.32 -28.95
N TYR A 121 -6.06 1.28 -28.11
CA TYR A 121 -6.18 1.06 -26.66
C TYR A 121 -7.60 0.62 -26.33
N ARG A 122 -7.74 -0.14 -25.25
CA ARG A 122 -9.02 -0.66 -24.77
C ARG A 122 -9.38 -0.04 -23.42
N THR A 123 -10.66 -0.05 -23.12
CA THR A 123 -11.17 0.34 -21.80
C THR A 123 -10.53 -0.50 -20.70
N PRO A 124 -10.05 0.12 -19.61
CA PRO A 124 -9.60 -0.62 -18.43
C PRO A 124 -10.70 -1.51 -17.88
N GLU A 125 -10.30 -2.60 -17.21
CA GLU A 125 -11.22 -3.58 -16.63
C GLU A 125 -10.83 -3.91 -15.18
N LYS A 126 -11.79 -4.43 -14.40
CA LYS A 126 -11.57 -4.99 -13.06
C LYS A 126 -10.90 -4.02 -12.08
N LEU A 127 -11.31 -2.76 -12.09
CA LEU A 127 -10.80 -1.77 -11.15
C LEU A 127 -11.09 -2.17 -9.70
N VAL A 128 -10.02 -2.41 -8.94
CA VAL A 128 -10.03 -2.62 -7.50
C VAL A 128 -9.35 -1.45 -6.83
N VAL A 129 -10.06 -0.80 -5.91
CA VAL A 129 -9.53 0.29 -5.08
C VAL A 129 -9.44 -0.20 -3.65
N THR A 130 -8.28 0.00 -3.03
CA THR A 130 -8.01 -0.30 -1.62
C THR A 130 -7.69 1.01 -0.91
N THR A 131 -8.33 1.23 0.22
CA THR A 131 -8.09 2.40 1.08
C THR A 131 -7.71 1.96 2.47
N SER A 132 -6.84 2.71 3.12
CA SER A 132 -6.58 2.62 4.56
C SER A 132 -6.73 4.01 5.18
N ILE A 133 -7.33 4.06 6.37
CA ILE A 133 -7.62 5.31 7.07
C ILE A 133 -6.89 5.27 8.41
N LYS A 134 -6.20 6.35 8.73
CA LYS A 134 -5.64 6.60 10.05
C LYS A 134 -5.95 8.02 10.45
N VAL A 135 -6.93 8.20 11.33
CA VAL A 135 -7.47 9.50 11.72
C VAL A 135 -7.89 10.28 10.46
N HIS A 136 -7.32 11.42 10.19
CA HIS A 136 -7.62 12.24 9.01
C HIS A 136 -6.82 11.88 7.77
N ASN A 137 -5.81 11.01 7.88
CA ASN A 137 -5.00 10.59 6.74
C ASN A 137 -5.56 9.34 6.10
N ILE A 138 -5.74 9.39 4.78
CA ILE A 138 -6.06 8.21 3.99
C ILE A 138 -4.93 7.88 3.02
N LYS A 139 -4.84 6.62 2.70
CA LYS A 139 -4.00 6.10 1.62
C LYS A 139 -4.87 5.35 0.63
N VAL A 140 -4.61 5.58 -0.65
CA VAL A 140 -5.36 5.01 -1.76
C VAL A 140 -4.41 4.26 -2.68
N LYS A 141 -4.75 3.00 -2.98
CA LYS A 141 -4.13 2.17 -4.02
C LYS A 141 -5.18 1.71 -4.99
N ALA A 142 -4.80 1.54 -6.26
CA ALA A 142 -5.67 0.95 -7.26
C ALA A 142 -4.91 -0.04 -8.14
N VAL A 143 -5.63 -1.03 -8.64
CA VAL A 143 -5.19 -1.97 -9.68
C VAL A 143 -6.34 -2.18 -10.64
N ALA A 144 -6.04 -2.28 -11.94
CA ALA A 144 -6.99 -2.65 -12.97
C ALA A 144 -6.30 -3.53 -14.01
N LEU A 145 -6.98 -3.89 -15.08
CA LEU A 145 -6.39 -4.43 -16.31
C LEU A 145 -6.46 -3.37 -17.39
N TYR A 146 -5.42 -3.25 -18.20
CA TYR A 146 -5.36 -2.33 -19.35
C TYR A 146 -5.36 -0.84 -18.97
N GLU A 147 -5.05 -0.51 -17.75
CA GLU A 147 -4.82 0.86 -17.31
C GLU A 147 -3.44 1.37 -17.71
N VAL A 148 -3.34 2.66 -17.96
CA VAL A 148 -2.07 3.37 -18.17
C VAL A 148 -1.72 4.23 -16.97
N SER A 149 -2.72 4.74 -16.29
CA SER A 149 -2.60 5.55 -15.07
C SER A 149 -3.97 5.71 -14.41
N TYR A 150 -3.98 6.39 -13.26
CA TYR A 150 -5.21 6.72 -12.53
C TYR A 150 -5.30 8.21 -12.25
N LEU A 151 -6.55 8.67 -12.03
CA LEU A 151 -6.86 9.95 -11.37
C LEU A 151 -7.62 9.64 -10.08
N VAL A 152 -7.20 10.26 -8.98
CA VAL A 152 -7.84 10.12 -7.67
C VAL A 152 -8.46 11.45 -7.28
N TYR A 153 -9.72 11.42 -6.89
CA TYR A 153 -10.48 12.55 -6.34
C TYR A 153 -10.82 12.22 -4.90
N PHE A 154 -10.48 13.11 -3.99
CA PHE A 154 -10.67 12.89 -2.55
C PHE A 154 -12.01 13.40 -2.02
N GLY A 155 -12.71 14.24 -2.79
CA GLY A 155 -14.07 14.66 -2.51
C GLY A 155 -14.20 15.76 -1.46
N ASP A 156 -13.14 16.44 -1.07
CA ASP A 156 -13.13 17.52 -0.08
C ASP A 156 -13.02 18.92 -0.69
N VAL A 157 -12.81 19.01 -2.00
CA VAL A 157 -12.67 20.27 -2.73
C VAL A 157 -13.73 20.35 -3.82
N ALA A 158 -14.45 21.48 -3.87
CA ALA A 158 -15.41 21.74 -4.95
C ALA A 158 -14.68 21.88 -6.29
N ASN A 159 -15.19 21.24 -7.34
CA ASN A 159 -14.59 21.19 -8.67
C ASN A 159 -13.16 20.63 -8.66
N GLU A 160 -12.93 19.61 -7.85
CA GLU A 160 -11.64 18.98 -7.68
C GLU A 160 -11.05 18.53 -9.01
N VAL A 161 -9.78 18.82 -9.21
CA VAL A 161 -8.97 18.26 -10.29
C VAL A 161 -8.34 16.95 -9.79
N GLY A 162 -8.58 15.86 -10.49
CA GLY A 162 -8.07 14.54 -10.06
C GLY A 162 -6.55 14.54 -9.93
N THR A 163 -6.06 14.01 -8.83
CA THR A 163 -4.63 13.81 -8.58
C THR A 163 -4.12 12.63 -9.39
N PRO A 164 -3.11 12.80 -10.26
CA PRO A 164 -2.54 11.68 -11.01
C PRO A 164 -1.88 10.67 -10.09
N MET A 165 -2.06 9.38 -10.41
CA MET A 165 -1.43 8.26 -9.70
C MET A 165 -0.91 7.25 -10.73
N ALA A 166 0.36 6.88 -10.62
CA ALA A 166 0.97 5.87 -11.49
C ALA A 166 0.55 4.45 -11.09
N ILE A 167 0.75 3.49 -12.01
CA ILE A 167 0.56 2.06 -11.72
C ILE A 167 1.50 1.65 -10.58
N GLY A 168 0.95 1.00 -9.55
CA GLY A 168 1.69 0.55 -8.38
C GLY A 168 1.98 1.61 -7.33
N GLU A 169 1.62 2.87 -7.57
CA GLU A 169 1.74 3.97 -6.59
C GLU A 169 0.68 3.88 -5.50
N GLU A 170 0.98 4.48 -4.34
CA GLU A 170 0.06 4.75 -3.25
C GLU A 170 0.01 6.26 -3.00
N LEU A 171 -1.17 6.86 -3.12
CA LEU A 171 -1.38 8.26 -2.77
C LEU A 171 -1.84 8.39 -1.32
N SER A 172 -1.32 9.41 -0.64
CA SER A 172 -1.79 9.83 0.68
C SER A 172 -2.47 11.18 0.59
N HIS A 173 -3.58 11.34 1.33
CA HIS A 173 -4.30 12.61 1.46
C HIS A 173 -4.70 12.84 2.92
N ASN A 174 -4.72 14.09 3.36
CA ASN A 174 -5.09 14.45 4.71
C ASN A 174 -6.29 15.41 4.69
N TYR A 175 -7.42 14.95 5.24
CA TYR A 175 -8.61 15.76 5.38
C TYR A 175 -8.45 16.78 6.50
N ALA A 176 -8.89 18.02 6.28
CA ALA A 176 -8.86 19.06 7.29
C ALA A 176 -9.94 18.86 8.36
N GLU A 177 -11.07 18.29 7.98
CA GLU A 177 -12.25 18.15 8.83
C GLU A 177 -12.76 16.71 8.85
N VAL A 178 -13.46 16.35 9.90
CA VAL A 178 -14.23 15.09 9.96
C VAL A 178 -15.42 15.17 9.00
N GLY A 179 -15.81 14.04 8.45
CA GLY A 179 -16.92 14.02 7.50
C GLY A 179 -17.03 12.71 6.74
N THR A 180 -17.95 12.68 5.79
CA THR A 180 -18.05 11.61 4.82
C THR A 180 -17.65 12.17 3.46
N TYR A 181 -16.65 11.55 2.84
CA TYR A 181 -16.07 11.97 1.58
C TYR A 181 -16.20 10.88 0.53
N ASP A 182 -16.63 11.26 -0.67
CA ASP A 182 -16.74 10.34 -1.80
C ASP A 182 -15.41 10.30 -2.55
N VAL A 183 -14.57 9.33 -2.19
CA VAL A 183 -13.30 9.10 -2.87
C VAL A 183 -13.56 8.35 -4.17
N LYS A 184 -13.21 9.00 -5.29
CA LYS A 184 -13.37 8.45 -6.63
C LYS A 184 -12.02 8.18 -7.27
N VAL A 185 -11.84 6.98 -7.82
CA VAL A 185 -10.67 6.59 -8.60
C VAL A 185 -11.11 6.28 -10.02
N VAL A 186 -10.44 6.89 -10.98
CA VAL A 186 -10.65 6.71 -12.43
C VAL A 186 -9.44 6.02 -13.01
N ALA A 187 -9.61 4.85 -13.61
CA ALA A 187 -8.56 4.16 -14.36
C ALA A 187 -8.61 4.62 -15.83
N LEU A 188 -7.52 5.16 -16.33
CA LEU A 188 -7.40 5.73 -17.67
C LEU A 188 -6.84 4.70 -18.67
N SER A 189 -7.43 4.66 -19.86
CA SER A 189 -6.92 3.84 -20.97
C SER A 189 -5.64 4.40 -21.58
N GLY A 190 -5.39 5.70 -21.42
CA GLY A 190 -4.29 6.41 -22.09
C GLY A 190 -4.58 6.83 -23.53
N GLY A 191 -5.75 6.48 -24.07
CA GLY A 191 -6.17 6.78 -25.43
C GLY A 191 -7.63 7.19 -25.54
N ALA A 192 -8.26 6.95 -26.69
CA ALA A 192 -9.65 7.30 -26.96
C ALA A 192 -10.68 6.37 -26.27
N ALA A 193 -10.25 5.18 -25.85
CA ALA A 193 -11.14 4.25 -25.15
C ALA A 193 -11.64 4.85 -23.83
N PRO A 194 -12.91 4.60 -23.45
CA PRO A 194 -13.46 5.11 -22.20
C PRO A 194 -12.66 4.66 -20.98
N SER A 195 -12.56 5.54 -19.98
CA SER A 195 -12.07 5.18 -18.66
C SER A 195 -13.17 4.48 -17.84
N ILE A 196 -12.77 3.78 -16.76
CA ILE A 196 -13.70 3.26 -15.76
C ILE A 196 -13.43 3.91 -14.42
N GLU A 197 -14.47 4.02 -13.59
CA GLU A 197 -14.33 4.66 -12.28
C GLU A 197 -14.98 3.84 -11.16
N LYS A 198 -14.52 4.09 -9.94
CA LYS A 198 -15.10 3.55 -8.72
C LYS A 198 -15.12 4.63 -7.65
N THR A 199 -16.27 4.83 -7.04
CA THR A 199 -16.47 5.74 -5.91
C THR A 199 -16.75 4.95 -4.64
N SER A 200 -16.18 5.40 -3.52
CA SER A 200 -16.37 4.84 -2.19
C SER A 200 -16.58 5.97 -1.20
N ALA A 201 -17.69 5.94 -0.45
CA ALA A 201 -17.93 6.85 0.66
C ALA A 201 -17.07 6.43 1.85
N LEU A 202 -16.17 7.29 2.28
CA LEU A 202 -15.27 7.07 3.41
C LEU A 202 -15.62 8.05 4.53
N LYS A 203 -15.74 7.51 5.75
CA LYS A 203 -16.03 8.32 6.92
C LYS A 203 -14.74 8.60 7.70
N ILE A 204 -14.43 9.87 7.87
CA ILE A 204 -13.26 10.38 8.57
C ILE A 204 -13.69 10.85 9.95
N TYR A 205 -12.92 10.45 10.96
CA TYR A 205 -13.15 10.75 12.36
C TYR A 205 -11.94 11.41 12.98
N ASP A 206 -12.16 12.14 14.08
CA ASP A 206 -11.09 12.59 14.97
C ASP A 206 -10.43 11.40 15.67
N ALA A 207 -9.22 11.64 16.18
CA ALA A 207 -8.45 10.63 16.87
C ALA A 207 -9.19 10.06 18.09
N TYR A 208 -9.27 8.73 18.16
CA TYR A 208 -9.83 8.03 19.29
C TYR A 208 -8.79 7.84 20.37
N MET A 209 -8.92 8.56 21.47
CA MET A 209 -8.00 8.55 22.60
C MET A 209 -8.73 8.82 23.92
N LEU A 210 -8.01 8.72 25.05
CA LEU A 210 -8.53 9.14 26.35
C LEU A 210 -8.66 10.68 26.43
N PRO A 211 -9.70 11.20 27.07
CA PRO A 211 -10.79 10.49 27.75
C PRO A 211 -11.84 9.94 26.79
N ILE A 212 -12.44 8.79 27.13
CA ILE A 212 -13.56 8.19 26.41
C ILE A 212 -14.86 8.59 27.11
N THR A 213 -15.68 9.38 26.43
CA THR A 213 -16.90 9.98 27.01
C THR A 213 -18.18 9.61 26.27
N PHE A 214 -18.06 8.95 25.13
CA PHE A 214 -19.17 8.58 24.21
C PHE A 214 -20.02 9.75 23.69
N GLU A 215 -19.64 11.00 23.97
CA GLU A 215 -20.43 12.21 23.62
C GLU A 215 -20.04 12.80 22.26
N ASP A 216 -18.76 12.74 21.90
CA ASP A 216 -18.27 13.40 20.70
C ASP A 216 -18.68 12.63 19.41
N PRO A 217 -19.56 13.22 18.56
CA PRO A 217 -19.96 12.59 17.30
C PRO A 217 -18.84 12.52 16.25
N LYS A 218 -17.75 13.25 16.47
CA LYS A 218 -16.58 13.27 15.60
C LYS A 218 -15.61 12.13 15.89
N VAL A 219 -15.80 11.40 16.97
CA VAL A 219 -14.97 10.26 17.37
C VAL A 219 -15.72 8.94 17.13
N ASN A 220 -15.03 7.99 16.50
CA ASN A 220 -15.55 6.65 16.34
C ASN A 220 -15.16 5.78 17.53
N TYR A 221 -15.95 5.81 18.59
CA TYR A 221 -15.73 4.96 19.76
C TYR A 221 -15.83 3.48 19.40
N PHE A 222 -14.74 2.75 19.56
CA PHE A 222 -14.67 1.35 19.19
C PHE A 222 -14.29 0.46 20.38
N PHE A 223 -15.13 -0.55 20.62
CA PHE A 223 -14.88 -1.64 21.56
C PHE A 223 -15.13 -2.96 20.85
N GLY A 224 -14.06 -3.63 20.45
CA GLY A 224 -14.11 -4.99 19.97
C GLY A 224 -14.36 -5.96 21.12
N THR A 225 -14.96 -7.11 20.85
CA THR A 225 -15.26 -8.12 21.85
C THR A 225 -14.52 -9.41 21.56
N PHE A 226 -14.17 -10.14 22.61
CA PHE A 226 -13.62 -11.49 22.53
C PHE A 226 -14.32 -12.39 23.55
N ASP A 227 -14.71 -13.56 23.11
CA ASP A 227 -15.48 -14.56 23.84
C ASP A 227 -15.46 -15.86 23.05
N ASP A 228 -15.70 -16.98 23.70
CA ASP A 228 -15.77 -18.29 23.03
C ASP A 228 -17.10 -18.54 22.32
N TRP A 229 -18.20 -17.86 22.73
CA TRP A 229 -19.54 -18.09 22.21
C TRP A 229 -20.27 -16.82 21.72
N GLY A 230 -19.57 -15.71 21.59
CA GLY A 230 -20.12 -14.46 21.06
C GLY A 230 -21.19 -13.80 21.94
N GLN A 231 -21.20 -14.09 23.23
CA GLN A 231 -22.13 -13.48 24.20
C GLN A 231 -21.63 -12.15 24.75
N GLN A 232 -20.30 -11.95 24.74
CA GLN A 232 -19.70 -10.67 25.11
C GLN A 232 -20.17 -9.58 24.16
N LYS A 233 -20.72 -8.49 24.69
CA LYS A 233 -21.20 -7.36 23.89
C LYS A 233 -20.74 -6.04 24.48
N PHE A 234 -20.61 -5.08 23.58
CA PHE A 234 -20.42 -3.68 23.92
C PHE A 234 -21.23 -2.82 22.97
N SER A 235 -21.98 -1.84 23.50
CA SER A 235 -22.79 -0.92 22.71
C SER A 235 -22.75 0.47 23.34
N LYS A 236 -22.87 1.53 22.51
CA LYS A 236 -23.17 2.87 22.96
C LYS A 236 -24.68 2.99 23.15
N GLU A 237 -25.11 3.44 24.33
CA GLU A 237 -26.52 3.56 24.68
C GLU A 237 -26.80 4.88 25.41
N ALA A 238 -28.07 5.22 25.60
CA ALA A 238 -28.46 6.35 26.42
C ALA A 238 -28.08 6.09 27.90
N ASN A 239 -27.70 7.13 28.60
CA ASN A 239 -27.39 7.07 30.02
C ASN A 239 -28.65 6.66 30.82
N PRO A 240 -28.58 5.57 31.61
CA PRO A 240 -29.71 5.07 32.38
C PRO A 240 -30.05 5.97 33.59
N ASP A 241 -29.11 6.79 34.04
CA ASP A 241 -29.29 7.69 35.19
C ASP A 241 -28.52 9.00 34.98
N LEU A 242 -29.25 10.08 34.72
CA LEU A 242 -28.71 11.42 34.51
C LEU A 242 -28.51 12.20 35.82
N THR A 243 -28.56 11.53 36.95
CA THR A 243 -28.43 12.16 38.27
C THR A 243 -27.05 11.89 38.88
N GLY A 244 -26.66 12.68 39.86
CA GLY A 244 -25.45 12.48 40.61
C GLY A 244 -24.16 12.74 39.82
N LEU A 245 -23.30 11.72 39.76
CA LEU A 245 -21.92 11.84 39.23
C LEU A 245 -21.88 12.03 37.71
N ASN A 246 -22.79 11.36 36.96
CA ASN A 246 -22.76 11.34 35.51
C ASN A 246 -24.04 11.93 34.90
N THR A 247 -23.89 13.08 34.25
CA THR A 247 -24.96 13.79 33.54
C THR A 247 -24.82 13.74 32.03
N SER A 248 -23.90 12.93 31.50
CA SER A 248 -23.73 12.74 30.06
C SER A 248 -24.94 12.06 29.42
N ALA A 249 -25.20 12.32 28.14
CA ALA A 249 -26.35 11.73 27.45
C ALA A 249 -26.12 10.29 27.02
N ASN A 250 -24.86 9.95 26.72
CA ASN A 250 -24.48 8.66 26.16
C ASN A 250 -23.42 7.95 27.02
N VAL A 251 -23.49 6.63 27.03
CA VAL A 251 -22.59 5.77 27.82
C VAL A 251 -22.28 4.48 27.05
N GLY A 252 -21.23 3.77 27.45
CA GLY A 252 -20.96 2.42 26.99
C GLY A 252 -21.67 1.38 27.83
N LYS A 253 -22.37 0.44 27.23
CA LYS A 253 -22.92 -0.73 27.93
C LYS A 253 -22.04 -1.93 27.67
N TYR A 254 -21.49 -2.47 28.71
CA TYR A 254 -20.76 -3.72 28.76
C TYR A 254 -21.68 -4.86 29.13
N THR A 255 -21.71 -5.94 28.34
CA THR A 255 -22.44 -7.17 28.68
C THR A 255 -21.43 -8.31 28.76
N SER A 256 -21.35 -8.96 29.91
CA SER A 256 -20.41 -10.04 30.18
C SER A 256 -20.68 -11.28 29.33
N GLY A 257 -19.62 -11.83 28.76
CA GLY A 257 -19.67 -13.06 27.98
C GLY A 257 -19.74 -14.33 28.81
N HIS A 258 -19.65 -15.47 28.14
CA HIS A 258 -19.76 -16.79 28.76
C HIS A 258 -18.52 -17.19 29.54
N ALA A 259 -17.33 -16.97 28.97
CA ALA A 259 -16.08 -17.38 29.59
C ALA A 259 -15.57 -16.33 30.60
N GLY A 260 -14.95 -16.77 31.69
CA GLY A 260 -14.34 -15.87 32.65
C GLY A 260 -13.18 -15.02 32.08
N TRP A 261 -12.64 -15.41 30.92
CA TRP A 261 -11.61 -14.62 30.20
C TRP A 261 -12.20 -13.67 29.15
N SER A 262 -13.52 -13.73 28.88
CA SER A 262 -14.15 -12.85 27.90
C SER A 262 -14.06 -11.37 28.28
N GLY A 263 -14.13 -10.50 27.30
CA GLY A 263 -13.99 -9.08 27.54
C GLY A 263 -14.11 -8.22 26.29
N THR A 264 -13.74 -6.96 26.45
CA THR A 264 -13.64 -6.02 25.32
C THR A 264 -12.24 -5.45 25.23
N TYR A 265 -11.82 -5.08 24.02
CA TYR A 265 -10.61 -4.33 23.77
C TYR A 265 -10.93 -3.05 23.00
N SER A 266 -10.19 -2.01 23.29
CA SER A 266 -10.38 -0.69 22.71
C SER A 266 -9.02 -0.13 22.28
N PRO A 267 -8.65 -0.26 20.98
CA PRO A 267 -7.42 0.29 20.45
C PRO A 267 -7.54 1.82 20.34
N LEU A 268 -6.57 2.54 20.86
CA LEU A 268 -6.46 3.98 20.79
C LEU A 268 -5.55 4.40 19.63
N ASP A 269 -5.84 5.55 19.01
CA ASP A 269 -5.00 6.11 17.94
C ASP A 269 -3.69 6.71 18.44
N ALA A 270 -3.61 7.00 19.75
CA ALA A 270 -2.39 7.45 20.41
C ALA A 270 -2.08 6.58 21.65
N SER A 271 -0.79 6.38 21.91
CA SER A 271 -0.34 5.71 23.14
C SER A 271 -0.65 6.55 24.37
N ILE A 272 -0.90 5.87 25.50
CA ILE A 272 -1.10 6.51 26.80
C ILE A 272 0.22 7.13 27.26
N ASP A 273 0.18 8.42 27.59
CA ASP A 273 1.34 9.14 28.10
C ASP A 273 1.42 9.03 29.62
N PHE A 274 2.27 8.13 30.11
CA PHE A 274 2.46 7.90 31.54
C PHE A 274 3.14 9.06 32.28
N SER A 275 3.62 10.08 31.57
CA SER A 275 4.08 11.32 32.21
C SER A 275 2.92 12.20 32.71
N THR A 276 1.69 11.93 32.25
CA THR A 276 0.50 12.73 32.58
C THR A 276 -0.39 12.09 33.63
N GLY A 277 -0.02 10.91 34.17
CA GLY A 277 -0.83 10.22 35.15
C GLY A 277 -0.31 8.84 35.53
N ASN A 278 -1.00 8.19 36.43
CA ASN A 278 -0.74 6.82 36.87
C ASN A 278 -2.02 6.04 37.22
N LYS A 279 -3.19 6.61 36.97
CA LYS A 279 -4.48 6.00 37.25
C LYS A 279 -5.40 6.05 36.06
N ILE A 280 -6.07 4.93 35.79
CA ILE A 280 -7.27 4.94 34.95
C ILE A 280 -8.47 5.10 35.88
N ARG A 281 -9.34 6.06 35.59
CA ARG A 281 -10.59 6.28 36.27
C ARG A 281 -11.73 5.99 35.33
N VAL A 282 -12.74 5.30 35.80
CA VAL A 282 -13.92 4.91 35.03
C VAL A 282 -15.15 5.18 35.88
N TRP A 283 -16.13 5.88 35.32
CA TRP A 283 -17.44 5.93 35.91
C TRP A 283 -18.21 4.65 35.54
N VAL A 284 -18.84 4.04 36.54
CA VAL A 284 -19.59 2.80 36.38
C VAL A 284 -20.97 2.95 36.99
N TYR A 285 -22.00 2.50 36.26
CA TYR A 285 -23.35 2.34 36.79
C TYR A 285 -23.71 0.86 36.78
N ASN A 286 -23.92 0.30 37.94
CA ASN A 286 -24.31 -1.07 38.14
C ASN A 286 -25.81 -1.14 38.43
N PRO A 287 -26.68 -1.70 37.55
CA PRO A 287 -28.11 -1.79 37.81
C PRO A 287 -28.51 -2.95 38.73
N ASP A 288 -27.61 -3.92 38.97
CA ASP A 288 -27.90 -5.16 39.67
C ASP A 288 -27.15 -5.25 41.00
N PRO A 289 -27.81 -5.19 42.14
CA PRO A 289 -27.16 -5.30 43.45
C PRO A 289 -26.39 -6.62 43.65
N ALA A 290 -26.68 -7.67 42.88
CA ALA A 290 -25.93 -8.93 42.95
C ALA A 290 -24.50 -8.80 42.37
N LEU A 291 -24.20 -7.70 41.65
CA LEU A 291 -22.87 -7.44 41.14
C LEU A 291 -21.99 -6.66 42.14
N ILE A 292 -22.51 -6.21 43.28
CA ILE A 292 -21.70 -5.58 44.34
C ILE A 292 -20.62 -6.58 44.81
N GLY A 293 -19.37 -6.14 44.86
CA GLY A 293 -18.21 -6.97 45.18
C GLY A 293 -17.57 -7.69 43.98
N LYS A 294 -18.27 -7.78 42.82
CA LYS A 294 -17.70 -8.23 41.58
C LYS A 294 -16.74 -7.19 41.01
N LYS A 295 -15.70 -7.63 40.33
CA LYS A 295 -14.58 -6.75 39.92
C LYS A 295 -14.59 -6.46 38.43
N LEU A 296 -14.51 -5.18 38.10
CA LEU A 296 -14.06 -4.75 36.78
C LEU A 296 -12.53 -4.84 36.73
N ASN A 297 -12.02 -5.46 35.69
CA ASN A 297 -10.59 -5.59 35.43
C ASN A 297 -10.24 -4.66 34.27
N VAL A 298 -9.26 -3.79 34.47
CA VAL A 298 -8.70 -2.93 33.43
C VAL A 298 -7.25 -3.31 33.21
N GLU A 299 -6.91 -3.57 31.94
CA GLU A 299 -5.59 -3.95 31.50
C GLU A 299 -5.16 -2.99 30.38
N LEU A 300 -3.88 -2.63 30.38
CA LEU A 300 -3.27 -1.81 29.32
C LEU A 300 -2.39 -2.71 28.45
N GLU A 301 -2.58 -2.65 27.15
CA GLU A 301 -1.83 -3.45 26.21
C GLU A 301 -1.08 -2.60 25.19
N ALA A 302 0.09 -3.09 24.78
CA ALA A 302 0.73 -2.67 23.54
C ALA A 302 0.20 -3.54 22.43
N ALA A 303 -0.51 -2.95 21.47
CA ALA A 303 -1.12 -3.68 20.36
C ALA A 303 -0.61 -3.19 19.02
N VAL A 304 -0.39 -4.13 18.10
CA VAL A 304 -0.08 -3.86 16.70
C VAL A 304 -1.16 -4.52 15.85
N GLY A 305 -1.90 -3.71 15.09
CA GLY A 305 -2.99 -4.22 14.27
C GLY A 305 -4.09 -4.96 15.05
N GLY A 306 -4.35 -4.52 16.30
CA GLY A 306 -5.34 -5.13 17.19
C GLY A 306 -4.86 -6.36 17.95
N SER A 307 -3.67 -6.88 17.66
CA SER A 307 -3.09 -8.04 18.37
C SER A 307 -2.17 -7.55 19.48
N PRO A 308 -2.37 -7.97 20.74
CA PRO A 308 -1.52 -7.56 21.85
C PRO A 308 -0.12 -8.17 21.71
N SER A 309 0.90 -7.33 21.90
CA SER A 309 2.30 -7.77 21.91
C SER A 309 2.88 -7.80 23.32
N ASN A 310 2.29 -7.03 24.24
CA ASN A 310 2.67 -6.97 25.64
C ASN A 310 1.49 -6.41 26.44
N SER A 311 1.30 -6.86 27.67
CA SER A 311 0.29 -6.33 28.57
C SER A 311 0.90 -5.90 29.89
N VAL A 312 0.34 -4.85 30.47
CA VAL A 312 0.67 -4.38 31.81
C VAL A 312 -0.40 -4.84 32.78
N GLY A 313 0.06 -5.39 33.86
CA GLY A 313 -0.68 -6.06 34.89
C GLY A 313 -2.10 -5.55 35.16
N VAL A 314 -3.04 -6.48 35.11
CA VAL A 314 -4.46 -6.24 35.36
C VAL A 314 -4.66 -5.53 36.68
N ARG A 315 -5.43 -4.45 36.66
CA ARG A 315 -5.96 -3.81 37.89
C ARG A 315 -7.42 -4.19 38.05
N LYS A 316 -7.82 -4.60 39.23
CA LYS A 316 -9.16 -5.13 39.55
C LYS A 316 -9.76 -4.30 40.66
N VAL A 317 -10.91 -3.68 40.40
CA VAL A 317 -11.64 -2.87 41.38
C VAL A 317 -13.07 -3.36 41.46
N ALA A 318 -13.57 -3.56 42.66
CA ALA A 318 -14.92 -4.07 42.88
C ALA A 318 -15.96 -2.96 42.81
N PHE A 319 -17.15 -3.29 42.32
CA PHE A 319 -18.34 -2.46 42.45
C PHE A 319 -18.74 -2.34 43.92
N THR A 320 -19.04 -1.11 44.36
CA THR A 320 -19.44 -0.82 45.73
C THR A 320 -20.89 -0.38 45.87
N THR A 321 -21.49 0.05 44.74
CA THR A 321 -22.87 0.57 44.68
C THR A 321 -23.71 -0.14 43.64
N SER A 322 -25.01 0.08 43.69
CA SER A 322 -25.97 -0.34 42.69
C SER A 322 -27.10 0.68 42.57
N GLY A 323 -27.54 0.97 41.34
CA GLY A 323 -28.59 1.96 41.09
C GLY A 323 -28.09 3.40 41.10
N GLU A 324 -26.80 3.63 41.17
CA GLU A 324 -26.16 4.94 41.10
C GLU A 324 -24.80 4.85 40.40
N TRP A 325 -24.27 5.98 39.93
CA TRP A 325 -22.94 6.08 39.33
C TRP A 325 -21.87 6.15 40.43
N GLU A 326 -20.83 5.33 40.29
CA GLU A 326 -19.61 5.39 41.12
C GLU A 326 -18.35 5.57 40.27
N GLU A 327 -17.29 6.08 40.85
CA GLU A 327 -15.96 6.16 40.24
C GLU A 327 -15.07 5.02 40.69
N LEU A 328 -14.63 4.18 39.78
CA LEU A 328 -13.61 3.17 40.01
C LEU A 328 -12.24 3.70 39.63
N VAL A 329 -11.25 3.48 40.52
CA VAL A 329 -9.88 3.98 40.33
C VAL A 329 -8.90 2.81 40.23
N PHE A 330 -8.28 2.68 39.07
CA PHE A 330 -7.31 1.63 38.76
C PHE A 330 -5.89 2.23 38.85
N ASP A 331 -5.17 1.97 39.93
CA ASP A 331 -3.86 2.56 40.19
C ASP A 331 -2.73 1.70 39.66
N TYR A 332 -1.97 2.24 38.73
CA TYR A 332 -0.82 1.60 38.08
C TYR A 332 0.52 2.01 38.69
N SER A 333 0.57 2.94 39.64
CA SER A 333 1.81 3.47 40.23
C SER A 333 2.68 2.40 40.90
N SER A 334 2.07 1.31 41.35
CA SER A 334 2.77 0.20 42.06
C SER A 334 3.23 -0.92 41.11
N ILE A 335 3.05 -0.77 39.76
CA ILE A 335 3.55 -1.75 38.79
C ILE A 335 5.08 -1.64 38.71
N PRO A 336 5.82 -2.77 38.78
CA PRO A 336 7.26 -2.75 38.56
C PRO A 336 7.63 -2.09 37.23
N GLY A 337 8.56 -1.13 37.28
CA GLY A 337 8.99 -0.39 36.10
C GLY A 337 8.12 0.82 35.72
N PHE A 338 7.16 1.20 36.56
CA PHE A 338 6.43 2.45 36.37
C PHE A 338 7.34 3.69 36.62
N PRO A 339 7.26 4.79 35.82
CA PRO A 339 6.41 4.98 34.66
C PRO A 339 6.84 4.10 33.48
N LEU A 340 5.86 3.47 32.87
CA LEU A 340 6.10 2.61 31.72
C LEU A 340 6.50 3.44 30.49
N GLU A 341 7.23 2.82 29.57
CA GLU A 341 7.54 3.49 28.32
C GLU A 341 6.26 3.91 27.58
N THR A 342 6.06 5.21 27.44
CA THR A 342 4.85 5.83 26.89
C THR A 342 4.54 5.42 25.46
N ALA A 343 5.55 5.04 24.67
CA ALA A 343 5.37 4.74 23.25
C ALA A 343 4.66 3.41 22.93
N LYS A 344 4.25 2.62 23.93
CA LYS A 344 3.89 1.23 23.69
C LYS A 344 2.44 0.85 24.04
N PHE A 345 1.81 1.52 25.00
CA PHE A 345 0.49 1.11 25.47
C PHE A 345 -0.61 1.94 24.82
N ASN A 346 -1.28 1.34 23.85
CA ASN A 346 -2.28 2.00 23.03
C ASN A 346 -3.61 1.24 22.97
N GLN A 347 -3.83 0.29 23.88
CA GLN A 347 -5.07 -0.47 23.94
C GLN A 347 -5.53 -0.67 25.37
N LEU A 348 -6.82 -0.44 25.61
CA LEU A 348 -7.50 -0.79 26.84
C LEU A 348 -8.18 -2.14 26.67
N VAL A 349 -8.08 -2.99 27.70
CA VAL A 349 -8.87 -4.22 27.79
C VAL A 349 -9.69 -4.19 29.07
N LEU A 350 -10.99 -4.48 28.92
CA LEU A 350 -11.92 -4.58 30.03
C LEU A 350 -12.45 -6.01 30.12
N ARG A 351 -12.36 -6.59 31.34
CA ARG A 351 -12.98 -7.87 31.69
C ARG A 351 -13.77 -7.71 32.96
N PHE A 352 -14.77 -8.56 33.14
CA PHE A 352 -15.62 -8.49 34.32
C PHE A 352 -15.67 -9.84 35.01
N ASP A 353 -15.33 -9.84 36.31
CA ASP A 353 -15.37 -10.99 37.21
C ASP A 353 -14.87 -12.29 36.58
N ASP A 354 -13.55 -12.42 36.46
CA ASP A 354 -12.84 -13.53 35.84
C ASP A 354 -13.13 -14.92 36.43
N THR A 355 -13.88 -14.97 37.52
CA THR A 355 -14.39 -16.22 38.14
C THR A 355 -15.82 -16.54 37.70
N HIS A 356 -16.47 -15.63 36.98
CA HIS A 356 -17.88 -15.70 36.63
C HIS A 356 -18.05 -16.15 35.19
N THR A 357 -18.76 -17.26 35.00
CA THR A 357 -19.04 -17.81 33.68
C THR A 357 -20.52 -17.72 33.34
N GLY A 358 -20.82 -17.32 32.08
CA GLY A 358 -22.15 -17.43 31.50
C GLY A 358 -23.20 -16.47 32.04
N SER A 359 -22.80 -15.29 32.54
CA SER A 359 -23.74 -14.45 33.28
C SER A 359 -24.71 -13.64 32.43
N GLY A 360 -24.27 -13.11 31.28
CA GLY A 360 -25.00 -12.05 30.59
C GLY A 360 -25.20 -10.79 31.45
N ALA A 361 -24.51 -10.69 32.59
CA ALA A 361 -24.55 -9.54 33.49
C ALA A 361 -24.08 -8.30 32.71
N PHE A 362 -24.72 -7.16 32.96
CA PHE A 362 -24.36 -5.93 32.28
C PHE A 362 -24.25 -4.76 33.26
N PHE A 363 -23.45 -3.80 32.88
CA PHE A 363 -23.30 -2.51 33.53
C PHE A 363 -22.93 -1.45 32.50
N TYR A 364 -22.99 -0.19 32.91
CA TYR A 364 -22.64 0.92 32.05
C TYR A 364 -21.33 1.54 32.50
N ILE A 365 -20.57 2.04 31.55
CA ILE A 365 -19.30 2.73 31.79
C ILE A 365 -19.29 4.05 31.05
N ASP A 366 -18.57 5.03 31.63
CA ASP A 366 -18.37 6.32 31.02
C ASP A 366 -17.09 6.99 31.55
N ASN A 367 -16.71 8.09 30.91
CA ASN A 367 -15.62 8.95 31.33
C ASN A 367 -14.35 8.17 31.73
N ILE A 368 -13.93 7.27 30.83
CA ILE A 368 -12.68 6.55 30.99
C ILE A 368 -11.55 7.54 30.76
N ARG A 369 -10.77 7.84 31.79
CA ARG A 369 -9.71 8.85 31.70
C ARG A 369 -8.44 8.43 32.45
N PHE A 370 -7.31 8.97 32.00
CA PHE A 370 -6.02 8.78 32.62
C PHE A 370 -5.64 10.03 33.42
N THR A 371 -5.25 9.85 34.68
CA THR A 371 -4.99 10.95 35.64
C THR A 371 -3.91 10.59 36.63
N TYR A 372 -3.52 11.54 37.46
CA TYR A 372 -2.76 11.29 38.71
C TYR A 372 -3.66 10.82 39.83
#